data_52c14ed0fb7796ff2535ef905aa6a57b
#
_entry.id   52c14ed0fb7796ff2535ef905aa6a57b
#
_cell.length_a   1.000
_cell.length_b   1.000
_cell.length_c   1.000
_cell.angle_alpha   90.00
_cell.angle_beta   90.00
_cell.angle_gamma   90.00
#
_symmetry.space_group_name_H-M   'P 1'
#
loop_
_entity.id
_entity.type
_entity.pdbx_description
1 polymer ?
#
loop_
_entity_poly.entity_id
_entity_poly.type
_entity_poly.pdbx_seq_one_letter_code
_entity_poly.pdbx_strand_id
1 'polypeptide(L)'
;MAKYQCSVCKYIHEGELTEDFKCPICKQPASKFVEVKDAPKNPYAGTKTEQNLWAAFAGESQARHKSTYFASVAKKAGYEQIAALFLQTAENEKEHAKLWFKALGELGDTAQNLLHAAEGENYEWTDMYDTFAKEADEEGFHDLAAQFRGVAAIEKSHEERYRALLNNVETKQVFEKSGVTVWECRNCGHLVVGVAAPEKCPVCNHPQAYFEVRKENY
;
A
#
# COMPACT_ATOMS: atom_id res chain seq x y z
N MET A 1 17.57 -16.70 14.32
CA MET A 1 16.82 -17.23 15.46
C MET A 1 15.38 -17.41 14.99
N ALA A 2 14.65 -18.43 15.49
CA ALA A 2 13.26 -18.62 15.14
C ALA A 2 12.44 -17.42 15.65
N LYS A 3 11.45 -17.01 14.86
CA LYS A 3 10.51 -15.93 15.21
C LYS A 3 9.12 -16.52 15.32
N TYR A 4 8.39 -16.15 16.34
CA TYR A 4 7.04 -16.62 16.60
C TYR A 4 6.09 -15.44 16.77
N GLN A 5 4.99 -15.42 16.04
CA GLN A 5 3.97 -14.36 16.15
C GLN A 5 2.78 -14.85 16.95
N CYS A 6 2.37 -14.06 17.94
CA CYS A 6 1.12 -14.29 18.66
C CYS A 6 -0.07 -14.12 17.70
N SER A 7 -0.90 -15.16 17.56
CA SER A 7 -2.08 -15.14 16.68
C SER A 7 -3.16 -14.15 17.14
N VAL A 8 -3.10 -13.70 18.40
CA VAL A 8 -4.10 -12.83 19.02
C VAL A 8 -3.71 -11.36 18.91
N CYS A 9 -2.50 -10.98 19.36
CA CYS A 9 -2.10 -9.57 19.42
C CYS A 9 -0.94 -9.21 18.44
N LYS A 10 -0.50 -10.18 17.64
CA LYS A 10 0.58 -10.03 16.63
C LYS A 10 1.97 -9.72 17.21
N TYR A 11 2.15 -9.73 18.54
CA TYR A 11 3.47 -9.61 19.14
C TYR A 11 4.43 -10.68 18.58
N ILE A 12 5.65 -10.28 18.23
CA ILE A 12 6.69 -11.17 17.73
C ILE A 12 7.66 -11.47 18.86
N HIS A 13 7.86 -12.76 19.10
CA HIS A 13 8.89 -13.29 20.00
C HIS A 13 10.05 -13.84 19.17
N GLU A 14 11.26 -13.43 19.46
CA GLU A 14 12.48 -13.95 18.82
C GLU A 14 13.21 -14.87 19.81
N GLY A 15 13.50 -16.08 19.40
CA GLY A 15 14.20 -17.07 20.21
C GLY A 15 13.41 -18.35 20.39
N GLU A 16 13.76 -19.14 21.41
CA GLU A 16 13.06 -20.39 21.74
C GLU A 16 11.74 -20.09 22.45
N LEU A 17 10.67 -20.72 21.98
CA LEU A 17 9.34 -20.60 22.57
C LEU A 17 9.11 -21.76 23.54
N THR A 18 9.31 -21.52 24.84
CA THR A 18 9.09 -22.51 25.89
C THR A 18 7.61 -22.78 26.14
N GLU A 19 7.25 -23.95 26.66
CA GLU A 19 5.84 -24.33 26.90
C GLU A 19 5.13 -23.40 27.90
N ASP A 20 5.85 -22.85 28.85
CA ASP A 20 5.36 -21.94 29.89
C ASP A 20 5.36 -20.46 29.45
N PHE A 21 5.86 -20.16 28.25
CA PHE A 21 5.89 -18.79 27.71
C PHE A 21 4.51 -18.19 27.60
N LYS A 22 4.38 -16.95 28.07
CA LYS A 22 3.17 -16.15 27.93
C LYS A 22 3.47 -14.85 27.20
N CYS A 23 2.62 -14.52 26.24
CA CYS A 23 2.73 -13.27 25.51
C CYS A 23 2.83 -12.06 26.47
N PRO A 24 3.88 -11.24 26.38
CA PRO A 24 4.03 -10.07 27.26
C PRO A 24 2.91 -9.05 27.10
N ILE A 25 2.28 -9.01 25.92
CA ILE A 25 1.21 -8.05 25.60
C ILE A 25 -0.17 -8.56 26.04
N CYS A 26 -0.60 -9.71 25.53
CA CYS A 26 -1.98 -10.21 25.75
C CYS A 26 -2.08 -11.42 26.67
N LYS A 27 -0.96 -11.86 27.28
CA LYS A 27 -0.86 -12.97 28.23
C LYS A 27 -1.29 -14.34 27.69
N GLN A 28 -1.49 -14.46 26.39
CA GLN A 28 -1.83 -15.74 25.75
C GLN A 28 -0.66 -16.73 25.83
N PRO A 29 -0.95 -18.05 25.97
CA PRO A 29 0.07 -19.09 26.11
C PRO A 29 0.86 -19.31 24.80
N ALA A 30 1.99 -20.01 24.90
CA ALA A 30 2.85 -20.40 23.77
C ALA A 30 2.08 -21.06 22.62
N SER A 31 1.04 -21.85 22.92
CA SER A 31 0.18 -22.51 21.93
C SER A 31 -0.58 -21.54 20.99
N LYS A 32 -0.60 -20.25 21.30
CA LYS A 32 -1.16 -19.20 20.44
C LYS A 32 -0.10 -18.50 19.58
N PHE A 33 1.13 -18.98 19.60
CA PHE A 33 2.19 -18.50 18.74
C PHE A 33 2.37 -19.41 17.53
N VAL A 34 2.52 -18.81 16.38
CA VAL A 34 2.81 -19.48 15.12
C VAL A 34 4.22 -19.08 14.68
N GLU A 35 5.02 -20.05 14.29
CA GLU A 35 6.33 -19.75 13.74
C GLU A 35 6.18 -18.87 12.49
N VAL A 36 6.78 -17.68 12.54
CA VAL A 36 6.89 -16.81 11.38
C VAL A 36 8.08 -17.32 10.58
N LYS A 37 7.81 -18.11 9.59
CA LYS A 37 8.82 -18.34 8.56
C LYS A 37 9.06 -17.00 7.91
N ASP A 38 10.33 -16.55 7.93
CA ASP A 38 10.70 -15.39 7.14
C ASP A 38 10.06 -15.54 5.76
N ALA A 39 9.42 -14.47 5.29
CA ALA A 39 8.91 -14.46 3.92
C ALA A 39 10.01 -15.01 3.01
N PRO A 40 9.72 -15.88 2.05
CA PRO A 40 10.75 -16.52 1.25
C PRO A 40 11.67 -15.41 0.74
N LYS A 41 12.92 -15.40 1.26
CA LYS A 41 13.94 -14.49 0.76
C LYS A 41 13.91 -14.62 -0.74
N ASN A 42 13.83 -13.50 -1.44
CA ASN A 42 13.91 -13.48 -2.90
C ASN A 42 14.94 -14.52 -3.38
N PRO A 43 14.53 -15.66 -3.95
CA PRO A 43 15.46 -16.73 -4.29
C PRO A 43 16.42 -16.32 -5.42
N TYR A 44 16.17 -15.17 -6.04
CA TYR A 44 16.94 -14.62 -7.15
C TYR A 44 17.97 -13.58 -6.69
N ALA A 45 18.04 -13.28 -5.37
CA ALA A 45 18.90 -12.23 -4.83
C ALA A 45 20.35 -12.32 -5.31
N GLY A 46 20.87 -11.22 -5.84
CA GLY A 46 22.23 -11.11 -6.39
C GLY A 46 22.43 -11.74 -7.77
N THR A 47 21.40 -12.27 -8.41
CA THR A 47 21.48 -12.93 -9.72
C THR A 47 21.13 -11.99 -10.88
N LYS A 48 21.53 -12.39 -12.10
CA LYS A 48 21.06 -11.73 -13.33
C LYS A 48 19.53 -11.83 -13.50
N THR A 49 18.92 -12.91 -13.00
CA THR A 49 17.46 -13.08 -13.01
C THR A 49 16.76 -12.03 -12.16
N GLU A 50 17.28 -11.67 -11.00
CA GLU A 50 16.74 -10.57 -10.19
C GLU A 50 16.75 -9.25 -10.95
N GLN A 51 17.89 -8.92 -11.59
CA GLN A 51 17.98 -7.71 -12.43
C GLN A 51 16.95 -7.72 -13.57
N ASN A 52 16.74 -8.89 -14.19
CA ASN A 52 15.76 -9.04 -15.25
C ASN A 52 14.31 -8.88 -14.73
N LEU A 53 14.00 -9.39 -13.52
CA LEU A 53 12.70 -9.22 -12.87
C LEU A 53 12.41 -7.75 -12.58
N TRP A 54 13.37 -7.01 -12.04
CA TRP A 54 13.24 -5.57 -11.84
C TRP A 54 13.05 -4.80 -13.15
N ALA A 55 13.84 -5.13 -14.19
CA ALA A 55 13.71 -4.51 -15.50
C ALA A 55 12.34 -4.81 -16.14
N ALA A 56 11.86 -6.05 -16.01
CA ALA A 56 10.53 -6.44 -16.49
C ALA A 56 9.43 -5.72 -15.74
N PHE A 57 9.48 -5.68 -14.39
CA PHE A 57 8.51 -4.92 -13.58
C PHE A 57 8.45 -3.44 -13.99
N ALA A 58 9.62 -2.79 -14.17
CA ALA A 58 9.69 -1.40 -14.61
C ALA A 58 9.11 -1.22 -16.03
N GLY A 59 9.43 -2.12 -16.97
CA GLY A 59 8.94 -2.08 -18.34
C GLY A 59 7.40 -2.18 -18.41
N GLU A 60 6.84 -3.19 -17.75
CA GLU A 60 5.38 -3.40 -17.71
C GLU A 60 4.64 -2.25 -17.01
N SER A 61 5.20 -1.74 -15.91
CA SER A 61 4.65 -0.58 -15.20
C SER A 61 4.59 0.66 -16.09
N GLN A 62 5.65 0.93 -16.86
CA GLN A 62 5.67 2.02 -17.84
C GLN A 62 4.68 1.77 -18.98
N ALA A 63 4.61 0.54 -19.53
CA ALA A 63 3.68 0.17 -20.59
C ALA A 63 2.22 0.40 -20.17
N ARG A 64 1.87 0.01 -18.95
CA ARG A 64 0.56 0.29 -18.35
C ARG A 64 0.21 1.78 -18.39
N HIS A 65 1.10 2.63 -17.86
CA HIS A 65 0.82 4.08 -17.80
C HIS A 65 0.77 4.70 -19.20
N LYS A 66 1.71 4.37 -20.08
CA LYS A 66 1.72 4.84 -21.49
C LYS A 66 0.44 4.47 -22.22
N SER A 67 -0.03 3.23 -22.09
CA SER A 67 -1.29 2.77 -22.71
C SER A 67 -2.49 3.55 -22.20
N THR A 68 -2.55 3.89 -20.91
CA THR A 68 -3.61 4.75 -20.34
C THR A 68 -3.57 6.17 -20.95
N TYR A 69 -2.39 6.73 -21.15
CA TYR A 69 -2.23 8.06 -21.78
C TYR A 69 -2.63 8.02 -23.26
N PHE A 70 -2.23 6.96 -23.98
CA PHE A 70 -2.61 6.78 -25.40
C PHE A 70 -4.10 6.60 -25.57
N ALA A 71 -4.76 5.89 -24.65
CA ALA A 71 -6.22 5.75 -24.63
C ALA A 71 -6.91 7.12 -24.52
N SER A 72 -6.42 8.01 -23.68
CA SER A 72 -6.96 9.36 -23.53
C SER A 72 -6.87 10.16 -24.83
N VAL A 73 -5.75 10.06 -25.55
CA VAL A 73 -5.56 10.72 -26.85
C VAL A 73 -6.50 10.14 -27.90
N ALA A 74 -6.58 8.81 -28.00
CA ALA A 74 -7.47 8.11 -28.96
C ALA A 74 -8.94 8.49 -28.72
N LYS A 75 -9.37 8.54 -27.46
CA LYS A 75 -10.74 8.93 -27.10
C LYS A 75 -11.06 10.36 -27.53
N LYS A 76 -10.16 11.32 -27.28
CA LYS A 76 -10.32 12.73 -27.72
C LYS A 76 -10.37 12.86 -29.24
N ALA A 77 -9.73 11.95 -29.97
CA ALA A 77 -9.77 11.91 -31.43
C ALA A 77 -11.00 11.15 -32.01
N GLY A 78 -11.90 10.64 -31.15
CA GLY A 78 -13.11 9.91 -31.57
C GLY A 78 -12.89 8.43 -31.87
N TYR A 79 -11.74 7.86 -31.52
CA TYR A 79 -11.42 6.44 -31.75
C TYR A 79 -11.73 5.58 -30.51
N GLU A 80 -13.00 5.44 -30.16
CA GLU A 80 -13.44 4.74 -28.94
C GLU A 80 -12.96 3.28 -28.89
N GLN A 81 -12.97 2.54 -29.98
CA GLN A 81 -12.48 1.17 -30.03
C GLN A 81 -10.97 1.10 -29.75
N ILE A 82 -10.18 2.00 -30.33
CA ILE A 82 -8.72 2.06 -30.10
C ILE A 82 -8.44 2.41 -28.62
N ALA A 83 -9.17 3.39 -28.07
CA ALA A 83 -9.06 3.75 -26.66
C ALA A 83 -9.37 2.56 -25.74
N ALA A 84 -10.44 1.80 -26.02
CA ALA A 84 -10.81 0.62 -25.24
C ALA A 84 -9.73 -0.48 -25.32
N LEU A 85 -9.11 -0.71 -26.47
CA LEU A 85 -8.02 -1.67 -26.63
C LEU A 85 -6.76 -1.25 -25.85
N PHE A 86 -6.39 0.04 -25.85
CA PHE A 86 -5.32 0.54 -25.03
C PHE A 86 -5.59 0.34 -23.53
N LEU A 87 -6.80 0.60 -23.05
CA LEU A 87 -7.17 0.37 -21.66
C LEU A 87 -7.14 -1.12 -21.28
N GLN A 88 -7.60 -1.99 -22.18
CA GLN A 88 -7.51 -3.44 -21.98
C GLN A 88 -6.06 -3.89 -21.87
N THR A 89 -5.19 -3.41 -22.75
CA THR A 89 -3.74 -3.67 -22.68
C THR A 89 -3.17 -3.17 -21.37
N ALA A 90 -3.50 -1.94 -20.93
CA ALA A 90 -3.03 -1.40 -19.66
C ALA A 90 -3.39 -2.30 -18.45
N GLU A 91 -4.58 -2.93 -18.45
CA GLU A 91 -4.94 -3.88 -17.39
C GLU A 91 -4.16 -5.21 -17.51
N ASN A 92 -3.81 -5.66 -18.71
CA ASN A 92 -2.95 -6.83 -18.89
C ASN A 92 -1.52 -6.56 -18.36
N GLU A 93 -0.93 -5.40 -18.71
CA GLU A 93 0.41 -5.01 -18.26
C GLU A 93 0.48 -4.85 -16.73
N LYS A 94 -0.59 -4.40 -16.09
CA LYS A 94 -0.70 -4.40 -14.62
C LYS A 94 -0.54 -5.82 -14.03
N GLU A 95 -1.18 -6.81 -14.61
CA GLU A 95 -1.07 -8.19 -14.13
C GLU A 95 0.31 -8.80 -14.44
N HIS A 96 0.94 -8.46 -15.57
CA HIS A 96 2.33 -8.85 -15.87
C HIS A 96 3.29 -8.25 -14.84
N ALA A 97 3.24 -6.93 -14.59
CA ALA A 97 4.04 -6.27 -13.57
C ALA A 97 3.90 -6.94 -12.19
N LYS A 98 2.67 -7.29 -11.81
CA LYS A 98 2.36 -7.97 -10.54
C LYS A 98 3.00 -9.36 -10.44
N LEU A 99 3.15 -10.10 -11.54
CA LEU A 99 3.88 -11.38 -11.54
C LEU A 99 5.33 -11.19 -11.09
N TRP A 100 6.01 -10.20 -11.67
CA TRP A 100 7.41 -9.91 -11.39
C TRP A 100 7.60 -9.35 -9.98
N PHE A 101 6.72 -8.46 -9.54
CA PHE A 101 6.72 -7.88 -8.20
C PHE A 101 6.53 -8.96 -7.11
N LYS A 102 5.65 -9.94 -7.35
CA LYS A 102 5.49 -11.09 -6.46
C LYS A 102 6.70 -12.02 -6.46
N ALA A 103 7.30 -12.27 -7.63
CA ALA A 103 8.49 -13.11 -7.74
C ALA A 103 9.69 -12.51 -6.97
N LEU A 104 9.80 -11.18 -6.96
CA LEU A 104 10.78 -10.43 -6.18
C LEU A 104 10.53 -10.47 -4.67
N GLY A 105 9.33 -10.89 -4.23
CA GLY A 105 8.95 -10.90 -2.80
C GLY A 105 8.48 -9.55 -2.26
N GLU A 106 8.22 -8.58 -3.13
CA GLU A 106 7.90 -7.19 -2.77
C GLU A 106 6.42 -6.98 -2.36
N LEU A 107 5.54 -7.94 -2.67
CA LEU A 107 4.13 -7.86 -2.28
C LEU A 107 3.89 -8.59 -0.96
N GLY A 108 3.78 -7.82 0.11
CA GLY A 108 3.54 -8.29 1.47
C GLY A 108 2.07 -8.25 1.91
N ASP A 109 1.85 -8.34 3.21
CA ASP A 109 0.55 -8.07 3.82
C ASP A 109 0.24 -6.56 3.83
N THR A 110 -0.94 -6.17 4.34
CA THR A 110 -1.39 -4.77 4.32
C THR A 110 -0.43 -3.86 5.10
N ALA A 111 0.06 -4.27 6.25
CA ALA A 111 0.97 -3.45 7.07
C ALA A 111 2.34 -3.29 6.39
N GLN A 112 2.88 -4.38 5.85
CA GLN A 112 4.12 -4.37 5.09
C GLN A 112 4.02 -3.50 3.83
N ASN A 113 2.93 -3.60 3.09
CA ASN A 113 2.71 -2.78 1.90
C ASN A 113 2.55 -1.29 2.24
N LEU A 114 1.88 -0.94 3.36
CA LEU A 114 1.77 0.44 3.83
C LEU A 114 3.12 1.01 4.24
N LEU A 115 3.95 0.22 4.94
CA LEU A 115 5.31 0.62 5.28
C LEU A 115 6.15 0.85 4.03
N HIS A 116 6.17 -0.11 3.11
CA HIS A 116 6.92 -0.02 1.85
C HIS A 116 6.50 1.20 1.02
N ALA A 117 5.18 1.45 0.91
CA ALA A 117 4.69 2.64 0.25
C ALA A 117 5.18 3.92 0.94
N ALA A 118 5.09 4.01 2.28
CA ALA A 118 5.54 5.18 3.02
C ALA A 118 7.06 5.43 2.87
N GLU A 119 7.87 4.37 2.83
CA GLU A 119 9.32 4.46 2.61
C GLU A 119 9.66 4.90 1.18
N GLY A 120 8.89 4.45 0.19
CA GLY A 120 9.01 4.89 -1.20
C GLY A 120 8.74 6.39 -1.33
N GLU A 121 7.59 6.85 -0.85
CA GLU A 121 7.23 8.28 -0.86
C GLU A 121 8.26 9.14 -0.10
N ASN A 122 8.76 8.63 1.05
CA ASN A 122 9.81 9.33 1.80
C ASN A 122 11.07 9.55 0.95
N TYR A 123 11.56 8.49 0.28
CA TYR A 123 12.70 8.62 -0.62
C TYR A 123 12.43 9.60 -1.78
N GLU A 124 11.23 9.57 -2.33
CA GLU A 124 10.87 10.44 -3.45
C GLU A 124 10.93 11.91 -3.08
N TRP A 125 10.41 12.31 -1.91
CA TRP A 125 10.40 13.72 -1.55
C TRP A 125 11.66 14.21 -0.84
N THR A 126 12.41 13.33 -0.12
CA THR A 126 13.65 13.74 0.58
C THR A 126 14.87 13.76 -0.31
N ASP A 127 14.96 12.83 -1.26
CA ASP A 127 16.18 12.59 -2.03
C ASP A 127 15.96 12.78 -3.54
N MET A 128 15.03 12.02 -4.14
CA MET A 128 14.89 11.93 -5.59
C MET A 128 14.48 13.27 -6.20
N TYR A 129 13.33 13.81 -5.82
CA TYR A 129 12.81 15.06 -6.38
C TYR A 129 13.60 16.29 -5.96
N ASP A 130 14.21 16.30 -4.76
CA ASP A 130 15.10 17.36 -4.34
C ASP A 130 16.35 17.44 -5.24
N THR A 131 16.94 16.28 -5.55
CA THR A 131 18.06 16.17 -6.48
C THR A 131 17.67 16.61 -7.88
N PHE A 132 16.56 16.08 -8.41
CA PHE A 132 16.10 16.41 -9.76
C PHE A 132 15.76 17.90 -9.93
N ALA A 133 15.20 18.52 -8.89
CA ALA A 133 14.91 19.95 -8.92
C ALA A 133 16.18 20.82 -8.96
N LYS A 134 17.23 20.42 -8.22
CA LYS A 134 18.52 21.12 -8.23
C LYS A 134 19.20 20.99 -9.59
N GLU A 135 19.28 19.77 -10.12
CA GLU A 135 19.85 19.50 -11.45
C GLU A 135 19.12 20.26 -12.54
N ALA A 136 17.76 20.29 -12.52
CA ALA A 136 16.99 21.05 -13.49
C ALA A 136 17.23 22.58 -13.40
N ASP A 137 17.41 23.12 -12.19
CA ASP A 137 17.78 24.52 -12.03
C ASP A 137 19.18 24.83 -12.58
N GLU A 138 20.16 23.95 -12.32
CA GLU A 138 21.53 24.08 -12.83
C GLU A 138 21.56 24.04 -14.36
N GLU A 139 20.68 23.24 -14.98
CA GLU A 139 20.54 23.15 -16.44
C GLU A 139 19.67 24.27 -17.04
N GLY A 140 19.06 25.15 -16.21
CA GLY A 140 18.23 26.26 -16.64
C GLY A 140 16.75 25.92 -16.88
N PHE A 141 16.28 24.75 -16.46
CA PHE A 141 14.89 24.30 -16.59
C PHE A 141 14.06 24.65 -15.33
N HIS A 142 14.01 25.93 -14.97
CA HIS A 142 13.41 26.41 -13.71
C HIS A 142 11.93 26.04 -13.54
N ASP A 143 11.14 26.05 -14.62
CA ASP A 143 9.73 25.64 -14.57
C ASP A 143 9.59 24.16 -14.19
N LEU A 144 10.46 23.28 -14.72
CA LEU A 144 10.49 21.88 -14.41
C LEU A 144 10.98 21.64 -12.97
N ALA A 145 12.00 22.39 -12.53
CA ALA A 145 12.47 22.36 -11.14
C ALA A 145 11.34 22.73 -10.16
N ALA A 146 10.53 23.73 -10.48
CA ALA A 146 9.37 24.09 -9.68
C ALA A 146 8.31 22.96 -9.66
N GLN A 147 8.09 22.26 -10.77
CA GLN A 147 7.19 21.12 -10.84
C GLN A 147 7.71 19.96 -9.98
N PHE A 148 9.00 19.61 -10.03
CA PHE A 148 9.60 18.58 -9.16
C PHE A 148 9.38 18.90 -7.68
N ARG A 149 9.61 20.15 -7.25
CA ARG A 149 9.33 20.56 -5.86
C ARG A 149 7.84 20.47 -5.51
N GLY A 150 6.98 20.81 -6.45
CA GLY A 150 5.53 20.68 -6.28
C GLY A 150 5.10 19.22 -6.07
N VAL A 151 5.64 18.31 -6.87
CA VAL A 151 5.38 16.86 -6.71
C VAL A 151 5.97 16.36 -5.38
N ALA A 152 7.20 16.72 -5.04
CA ALA A 152 7.80 16.36 -3.74
C ALA A 152 6.91 16.72 -2.54
N ALA A 153 6.26 17.89 -2.57
CA ALA A 153 5.32 18.28 -1.51
C ALA A 153 4.07 17.40 -1.46
N ILE A 154 3.63 16.85 -2.60
CA ILE A 154 2.52 15.90 -2.68
C ILE A 154 2.97 14.55 -2.10
N GLU A 155 4.16 14.04 -2.48
CA GLU A 155 4.65 12.74 -2.00
C GLU A 155 4.88 12.75 -0.48
N LYS A 156 5.28 13.88 0.10
CA LYS A 156 5.30 14.05 1.55
C LYS A 156 3.92 13.82 2.18
N SER A 157 2.85 14.35 1.57
CA SER A 157 1.48 14.13 2.06
C SER A 157 1.01 12.69 1.90
N HIS A 158 1.50 11.98 0.87
CA HIS A 158 1.25 10.56 0.67
C HIS A 158 1.94 9.73 1.75
N GLU A 159 3.21 10.01 2.08
CA GLU A 159 3.92 9.36 3.18
C GLU A 159 3.16 9.53 4.50
N GLU A 160 2.81 10.76 4.87
CA GLU A 160 2.06 11.05 6.10
C GLU A 160 0.77 10.23 6.19
N ARG A 161 0.04 10.14 5.07
CA ARG A 161 -1.18 9.33 4.96
C ARG A 161 -0.91 7.84 5.14
N TYR A 162 0.10 7.27 4.48
CA TYR A 162 0.42 5.85 4.61
C TYR A 162 0.89 5.49 6.01
N ARG A 163 1.67 6.35 6.67
CA ARG A 163 2.07 6.15 8.07
C ARG A 163 0.90 6.22 9.03
N ALA A 164 -0.06 7.13 8.82
CA ALA A 164 -1.28 7.19 9.61
C ALA A 164 -2.15 5.93 9.44
N LEU A 165 -2.27 5.42 8.21
CA LEU A 165 -2.98 4.18 7.91
C LEU A 165 -2.28 2.96 8.52
N LEU A 166 -0.95 2.89 8.46
CA LEU A 166 -0.16 1.85 9.10
C LEU A 166 -0.40 1.85 10.61
N ASN A 167 -0.29 3.00 11.26
CA ASN A 167 -0.59 3.13 12.68
C ASN A 167 -2.00 2.63 13.01
N ASN A 168 -3.02 2.97 12.20
CA ASN A 168 -4.38 2.47 12.41
C ASN A 168 -4.48 0.94 12.32
N VAL A 169 -3.73 0.31 11.40
CA VAL A 169 -3.70 -1.16 11.27
C VAL A 169 -3.03 -1.78 12.50
N GLU A 170 -1.85 -1.28 12.90
CA GLU A 170 -1.06 -1.81 14.01
C GLU A 170 -1.78 -1.64 15.36
N THR A 171 -2.44 -0.49 15.57
CA THR A 171 -3.19 -0.20 16.80
C THR A 171 -4.64 -0.68 16.77
N LYS A 172 -5.07 -1.38 15.71
CA LYS A 172 -6.44 -1.87 15.49
C LYS A 172 -7.51 -0.75 15.43
N GLN A 173 -7.10 0.43 15.04
CA GLN A 173 -7.97 1.61 14.95
C GLN A 173 -8.62 1.83 13.58
N VAL A 174 -8.60 0.83 12.70
CA VAL A 174 -9.26 0.91 11.38
C VAL A 174 -10.78 0.98 11.54
N PHE A 175 -11.35 0.13 12.40
CA PHE A 175 -12.80 0.02 12.64
C PHE A 175 -13.22 0.43 14.06
N GLU A 176 -12.29 0.94 14.85
CA GLU A 176 -12.49 1.44 16.21
C GLU A 176 -11.69 2.73 16.40
N LYS A 177 -12.25 3.71 17.13
CA LYS A 177 -11.58 4.97 17.43
C LYS A 177 -11.61 5.22 18.95
N SER A 178 -10.70 6.06 19.42
CA SER A 178 -10.64 6.45 20.85
C SER A 178 -11.84 7.28 21.31
N GLY A 179 -12.60 7.85 20.36
CA GLY A 179 -13.78 8.66 20.63
C GLY A 179 -14.95 8.29 19.72
N VAL A 180 -16.12 8.78 20.08
CA VAL A 180 -17.34 8.61 19.26
C VAL A 180 -17.16 9.29 17.91
N THR A 181 -17.44 8.57 16.85
CA THR A 181 -17.38 9.07 15.46
C THR A 181 -18.58 8.58 14.66
N VAL A 182 -18.75 9.11 13.47
CA VAL A 182 -19.77 8.67 12.52
C VAL A 182 -19.14 7.71 11.52
N TRP A 183 -19.66 6.50 11.46
CA TRP A 183 -19.27 5.45 10.51
C TRP A 183 -20.27 5.41 9.37
N GLU A 184 -19.79 5.27 8.16
CA GLU A 184 -20.61 5.16 6.95
C GLU A 184 -20.35 3.84 6.26
N CYS A 185 -21.42 3.12 5.91
CA CYS A 185 -21.34 1.91 5.10
C CYS A 185 -21.14 2.29 3.63
N ARG A 186 -19.97 1.98 3.06
CA ARG A 186 -19.61 2.29 1.67
C ARG A 186 -20.52 1.65 0.62
N ASN A 187 -21.29 0.61 0.99
CA ASN A 187 -22.21 -0.04 0.08
C ASN A 187 -23.57 0.66 -0.01
N CYS A 188 -24.16 1.05 1.14
CA CYS A 188 -25.52 1.56 1.16
C CYS A 188 -25.69 2.95 1.78
N GLY A 189 -24.63 3.57 2.28
CA GLY A 189 -24.67 4.90 2.89
C GLY A 189 -25.25 4.92 4.32
N HIS A 190 -25.54 3.76 4.94
CA HIS A 190 -26.06 3.72 6.32
C HIS A 190 -25.06 4.30 7.30
N LEU A 191 -25.55 5.21 8.16
CA LEU A 191 -24.72 5.88 9.17
C LEU A 191 -24.92 5.26 10.54
N VAL A 192 -23.82 5.09 11.27
CA VAL A 192 -23.80 4.63 12.66
C VAL A 192 -22.91 5.55 13.48
N VAL A 193 -23.37 5.96 14.65
CA VAL A 193 -22.61 6.78 15.60
C VAL A 193 -22.09 5.88 16.72
N GLY A 194 -20.79 5.88 16.96
CA GLY A 194 -20.19 5.05 18.01
C GLY A 194 -18.66 5.09 17.97
N VAL A 195 -18.04 4.46 18.95
CA VAL A 195 -16.57 4.31 18.99
C VAL A 195 -16.07 3.29 18.00
N ALA A 196 -16.92 2.34 17.60
CA ALA A 196 -16.58 1.27 16.66
C ALA A 196 -17.63 1.13 15.55
N ALA A 197 -17.18 0.71 14.38
CA ALA A 197 -18.05 0.27 13.29
C ALA A 197 -18.70 -1.08 13.66
N PRO A 198 -19.99 -1.31 13.34
CA PRO A 198 -20.65 -2.58 13.61
C PRO A 198 -20.03 -3.70 12.79
N GLU A 199 -20.02 -4.92 13.33
CA GLU A 199 -19.51 -6.10 12.63
C GLU A 199 -20.22 -6.36 11.30
N LYS A 200 -21.49 -5.95 11.23
CA LYS A 200 -22.34 -6.13 10.05
C LYS A 200 -23.30 -4.95 9.91
N CYS A 201 -23.46 -4.45 8.70
CA CYS A 201 -24.40 -3.37 8.41
C CYS A 201 -25.84 -3.85 8.63
N PRO A 202 -26.65 -3.18 9.50
CA PRO A 202 -28.01 -3.60 9.80
C PRO A 202 -28.98 -3.41 8.61
N VAL A 203 -28.60 -2.63 7.60
CA VAL A 203 -29.44 -2.34 6.44
C VAL A 203 -29.15 -3.29 5.27
N CYS A 204 -27.88 -3.43 4.88
CA CYS A 204 -27.51 -4.18 3.67
C CYS A 204 -26.71 -5.47 3.94
N ASN A 205 -26.50 -5.81 5.21
CA ASN A 205 -25.80 -7.01 5.66
C ASN A 205 -24.33 -7.15 5.20
N HIS A 206 -23.70 -6.12 4.66
CA HIS A 206 -22.28 -6.13 4.36
C HIS A 206 -21.43 -6.16 5.65
N PRO A 207 -20.28 -6.83 5.65
CA PRO A 207 -19.42 -6.94 6.83
C PRO A 207 -18.78 -5.61 7.21
N GLN A 208 -18.21 -5.53 8.42
CA GLN A 208 -17.51 -4.38 8.97
C GLN A 208 -16.49 -3.76 8.00
N ALA A 209 -15.84 -4.56 7.17
CA ALA A 209 -14.89 -4.12 6.14
C ALA A 209 -15.46 -3.07 5.16
N TYR A 210 -16.78 -2.93 5.08
CA TYR A 210 -17.44 -1.91 4.26
C TYR A 210 -17.66 -0.58 4.98
N PHE A 211 -17.32 -0.47 6.27
CA PHE A 211 -17.44 0.79 6.98
C PHE A 211 -16.16 1.63 6.91
N GLU A 212 -16.36 2.93 6.80
CA GLU A 212 -15.30 3.93 6.96
C GLU A 212 -15.78 5.06 7.86
N VAL A 213 -14.85 5.85 8.39
CA VAL A 213 -15.21 7.11 9.06
C VAL A 213 -15.78 8.05 8.01
N ARG A 214 -16.98 8.57 8.28
CA ARG A 214 -17.67 9.48 7.37
C ARG A 214 -16.80 10.71 7.09
N LYS A 215 -16.71 11.08 5.82
CA LYS A 215 -16.03 12.30 5.35
C LYS A 215 -17.09 13.35 5.05
N GLU A 216 -16.91 14.53 5.60
CA GLU A 216 -17.71 15.72 5.29
C GLU A 216 -16.75 16.75 4.69
N ASN A 217 -16.75 16.88 3.38
CA ASN A 217 -15.82 17.74 2.62
C ASN A 217 -16.56 18.68 1.63
N TYR A 218 -17.82 19.01 1.94
CA TYR A 218 -18.70 19.88 1.18
C TYR A 218 -19.17 21.07 2.03
#